data_283988ab6169637f9335fbc79ef8e031
#
_entry.id   283988ab6169637f9335fbc79ef8e031
#
_cell.length_a   1.000
_cell.length_b   1.000
_cell.length_c   1.000
_cell.angle_alpha   90.00
_cell.angle_beta   90.00
_cell.angle_gamma   90.00
#
_symmetry.space_group_name_H-M   'P 1'
#
loop_
_entity.id
_entity.type
_entity.pdbx_description
1 polymer ?
#
loop_
_entity_poly.entity_id
_entity_poly.type
_entity_poly.pdbx_seq_one_letter_code
_entity_poly.pdbx_strand_id
1 'polypeptide(L)'
;VLKLLSKNIRANANTEASVEKLVWGADDPLKKLGLRRHPDLVMASDVVYGNDPSKWTNLIQTMRDLSGPNTLVLIANVQRYPIHHPFAETKFYAESTAAYFERSELPVSCLHPDFQRTGAGNCVIHVFRPKSRGDKRSRDTGEEKSDKKEKRKKEKKKEKKEKKEKKEK
;
A
#
# COMPACT_ATOMS: atom_id res chain seq x y z
N VAL A 1 1.92 -23.28 -7.19
CA VAL A 1 2.68 -22.56 -6.15
C VAL A 1 2.25 -23.02 -4.76
N LEU A 2 0.96 -22.92 -4.35
CA LEU A 2 0.52 -23.26 -2.99
C LEU A 2 0.85 -24.70 -2.58
N LYS A 3 0.66 -25.68 -3.49
CA LYS A 3 1.01 -27.08 -3.23
C LYS A 3 2.51 -27.28 -2.94
N LEU A 4 3.37 -26.55 -3.64
CA LEU A 4 4.81 -26.60 -3.42
C LEU A 4 5.18 -25.96 -2.09
N LEU A 5 4.60 -24.81 -1.76
CA LEU A 5 4.81 -24.17 -0.45
C LEU A 5 4.39 -25.08 0.69
N SER A 6 3.21 -25.71 0.61
CA SER A 6 2.76 -26.67 1.62
C SER A 6 3.70 -27.88 1.76
N LYS A 7 4.26 -28.37 0.63
CA LYS A 7 5.28 -29.44 0.66
C LYS A 7 6.56 -28.97 1.36
N ASN A 8 7.02 -27.75 1.06
CA ASN A 8 8.22 -27.19 1.66
C ASN A 8 8.07 -27.00 3.18
N ILE A 9 6.91 -26.49 3.63
CA ILE A 9 6.63 -26.36 5.07
C ILE A 9 6.66 -27.71 5.76
N ARG A 10 6.02 -28.72 5.19
CA ARG A 10 6.03 -30.08 5.77
C ARG A 10 7.43 -30.70 5.82
N ALA A 11 8.27 -30.39 4.83
CA ALA A 11 9.66 -30.86 4.80
C ALA A 11 10.54 -30.18 5.86
N ASN A 12 10.16 -28.98 6.30
CA ASN A 12 10.86 -28.20 7.33
C ASN A 12 10.05 -28.23 8.65
N ALA A 13 9.74 -29.42 9.14
CA ALA A 13 8.72 -29.74 10.14
C ALA A 13 8.83 -29.09 11.53
N ASN A 14 9.82 -28.22 11.75
CA ASN A 14 9.98 -27.50 13.03
C ASN A 14 9.27 -26.14 13.04
N THR A 15 8.40 -25.85 12.07
CA THR A 15 7.72 -24.56 11.95
C THR A 15 6.22 -24.74 12.12
N GLU A 16 5.60 -23.94 12.97
CA GLU A 16 4.13 -23.77 13.04
C GLU A 16 3.58 -22.92 11.89
N ALA A 17 4.19 -23.01 10.71
CA ALA A 17 3.83 -22.21 9.55
C ALA A 17 2.65 -22.83 8.80
N SER A 18 1.74 -22.00 8.32
CA SER A 18 0.64 -22.37 7.42
C SER A 18 0.77 -21.69 6.05
N VAL A 19 0.08 -22.24 5.06
CA VAL A 19 0.02 -21.67 3.71
C VAL A 19 -1.42 -21.29 3.42
N GLU A 20 -1.63 -20.00 3.21
CA GLU A 20 -2.93 -19.44 2.88
C GLU A 20 -2.89 -18.63 1.58
N LYS A 21 -3.99 -18.63 0.84
CA LYS A 21 -4.16 -17.80 -0.35
C LYS A 21 -4.66 -16.42 0.07
N LEU A 22 -3.86 -15.39 -0.21
CA LEU A 22 -4.26 -14.00 -0.04
C LEU A 22 -4.25 -13.28 -1.39
N VAL A 23 -5.37 -12.65 -1.74
CA VAL A 23 -5.45 -11.73 -2.90
C VAL A 23 -5.34 -10.31 -2.37
N TRP A 24 -4.46 -9.50 -2.96
CA TRP A 24 -4.30 -8.11 -2.56
C TRP A 24 -5.58 -7.31 -2.79
N GLY A 25 -5.93 -6.45 -1.84
CA GLY A 25 -7.17 -5.68 -1.86
C GLY A 25 -8.43 -6.48 -1.49
N ALA A 26 -8.24 -7.73 -1.05
CA ALA A 26 -9.37 -8.53 -0.56
C ALA A 26 -9.87 -8.01 0.79
N ASP A 27 -11.18 -8.02 0.97
CA ASP A 27 -11.81 -7.66 2.24
C ASP A 27 -11.39 -8.60 3.36
N ASP A 28 -11.18 -8.03 4.55
CA ASP A 28 -10.85 -8.73 5.79
C ASP A 28 -9.74 -9.79 5.66
N PRO A 29 -8.50 -9.37 5.35
CA PRO A 29 -7.39 -10.29 5.18
C PRO A 29 -7.06 -11.05 6.47
N LEU A 30 -7.29 -10.49 7.66
CA LEU A 30 -7.06 -11.16 8.93
C LEU A 30 -7.93 -12.40 9.07
N LYS A 31 -9.23 -12.26 8.79
CA LYS A 31 -10.17 -13.37 8.83
C LYS A 31 -9.81 -14.45 7.79
N LYS A 32 -9.44 -14.04 6.56
CA LYS A 32 -9.04 -14.96 5.50
C LYS A 32 -7.80 -15.78 5.86
N LEU A 33 -6.88 -15.18 6.60
CA LEU A 33 -5.67 -15.81 7.10
C LEU A 33 -5.88 -16.53 8.44
N GLY A 34 -7.08 -16.52 9.02
CA GLY A 34 -7.37 -17.12 10.32
C GLY A 34 -6.67 -16.41 11.50
N LEU A 35 -6.25 -15.16 11.31
CA LEU A 35 -5.56 -14.39 12.33
C LEU A 35 -6.58 -13.71 13.26
N ARG A 36 -6.40 -13.90 14.57
CA ARG A 36 -7.24 -13.29 15.61
C ARG A 36 -6.80 -11.86 15.96
N ARG A 37 -5.58 -11.49 15.65
CA ARG A 37 -5.00 -10.16 15.88
C ARG A 37 -4.07 -9.78 14.72
N HIS A 38 -3.75 -8.51 14.62
CA HIS A 38 -2.73 -8.07 13.68
C HIS A 38 -1.38 -8.73 14.00
N PRO A 39 -0.63 -9.16 12.98
CA PRO A 39 0.71 -9.70 13.17
C PRO A 39 1.66 -8.61 13.68
N ASP A 40 2.67 -9.01 14.42
CA ASP A 40 3.73 -8.11 14.87
C ASP A 40 4.65 -7.72 13.70
N LEU A 41 4.81 -8.63 12.73
CA LEU A 41 5.66 -8.45 11.55
C LEU A 41 4.94 -8.93 10.28
N VAL A 42 4.98 -8.11 9.24
CA VAL A 42 4.60 -8.46 7.87
C VAL A 42 5.84 -8.33 7.00
N MET A 43 6.17 -9.36 6.24
CA MET A 43 7.31 -9.35 5.33
C MET A 43 6.88 -9.63 3.91
N ALA A 44 7.48 -8.92 2.95
CA ALA A 44 7.32 -9.17 1.54
C ALA A 44 8.66 -8.98 0.81
N SER A 45 8.84 -9.69 -0.28
CA SER A 45 10.02 -9.54 -1.11
C SER A 45 9.62 -9.48 -2.58
N ASP A 46 10.15 -8.48 -3.29
CA ASP A 46 10.00 -8.31 -4.74
C ASP A 46 8.53 -8.25 -5.21
N VAL A 47 7.68 -7.60 -4.42
CA VAL A 47 6.23 -7.50 -4.67
C VAL A 47 5.83 -6.22 -5.41
N VAL A 48 6.72 -5.22 -5.48
CA VAL A 48 6.49 -3.95 -6.19
C VAL A 48 7.12 -4.03 -7.57
N TYR A 49 6.29 -4.27 -8.57
CA TYR A 49 6.73 -4.38 -9.96
C TYR A 49 5.65 -3.86 -10.92
N GLY A 50 6.08 -3.55 -12.14
CA GLY A 50 5.20 -3.03 -13.19
C GLY A 50 4.76 -1.58 -12.94
N ASN A 51 3.89 -1.08 -13.81
CA ASN A 51 3.42 0.31 -13.82
C ASN A 51 1.91 0.42 -13.63
N ASP A 52 1.29 -0.55 -12.94
CA ASP A 52 -0.15 -0.58 -12.72
C ASP A 52 -0.48 -0.04 -11.32
N PRO A 53 -0.95 1.21 -11.22
CA PRO A 53 -1.29 1.83 -9.92
C PRO A 53 -2.40 1.09 -9.16
N SER A 54 -3.26 0.35 -9.85
CA SER A 54 -4.35 -0.39 -9.19
C SER A 54 -3.80 -1.54 -8.33
N LYS A 55 -2.78 -2.22 -8.80
CA LYS A 55 -2.09 -3.27 -8.05
C LYS A 55 -1.39 -2.72 -6.82
N TRP A 56 -0.79 -1.54 -6.93
CA TRP A 56 -0.16 -0.87 -5.79
C TRP A 56 -1.18 -0.44 -4.73
N THR A 57 -2.32 0.08 -5.18
CA THR A 57 -3.43 0.43 -4.27
C THR A 57 -3.89 -0.80 -3.50
N ASN A 58 -4.09 -1.92 -4.17
CA ASN A 58 -4.50 -3.17 -3.53
C ASN A 58 -3.44 -3.72 -2.55
N LEU A 59 -2.16 -3.62 -2.90
CA LEU A 59 -1.06 -4.00 -2.01
C LEU A 59 -1.05 -3.11 -0.75
N ILE A 60 -1.15 -1.78 -0.92
CA ILE A 60 -1.19 -0.84 0.20
C ILE A 60 -2.41 -1.08 1.10
N GLN A 61 -3.58 -1.34 0.51
CA GLN A 61 -4.77 -1.70 1.27
C GLN A 61 -4.52 -2.96 2.10
N THR A 62 -3.97 -4.01 1.49
CA THR A 62 -3.62 -5.24 2.20
C THR A 62 -2.62 -5.00 3.34
N MET A 63 -1.58 -4.20 3.09
CA MET A 63 -0.63 -3.82 4.15
C MET A 63 -1.33 -3.11 5.31
N ARG A 64 -2.23 -2.17 5.02
CA ARG A 64 -3.00 -1.44 6.04
C ARG A 64 -3.88 -2.36 6.86
N ASP A 65 -4.63 -3.23 6.17
CA ASP A 65 -5.62 -4.09 6.81
C ASP A 65 -4.96 -5.20 7.64
N LEU A 66 -3.71 -5.56 7.32
CA LEU A 66 -2.88 -6.45 8.13
C LEU A 66 -2.17 -5.72 9.27
N SER A 67 -2.08 -4.39 9.25
CA SER A 67 -1.26 -3.64 10.19
C SER A 67 -2.07 -3.06 11.34
N GLY A 68 -1.73 -3.45 12.56
CA GLY A 68 -2.11 -2.77 13.79
C GLY A 68 -1.10 -1.69 14.19
N PRO A 69 -1.34 -0.97 15.30
CA PRO A 69 -0.47 0.14 15.73
C PRO A 69 1.01 -0.24 15.92
N ASN A 70 1.27 -1.48 16.28
CA ASN A 70 2.62 -1.98 16.57
C ASN A 70 3.18 -2.89 15.46
N THR A 71 2.46 -3.09 14.37
CA THR A 71 2.92 -3.92 13.26
C THR A 71 4.08 -3.26 12.53
N LEU A 72 5.15 -4.00 12.31
CA LEU A 72 6.24 -3.61 11.42
C LEU A 72 6.03 -4.26 10.06
N VAL A 73 6.10 -3.48 8.97
CA VAL A 73 6.06 -4.03 7.61
C VAL A 73 7.43 -3.85 6.96
N LEU A 74 8.01 -4.94 6.48
CA LEU A 74 9.29 -4.96 5.78
C LEU A 74 9.07 -5.37 4.33
N ILE A 75 9.55 -4.58 3.39
CA ILE A 75 9.55 -4.94 1.97
C ILE A 75 10.98 -4.92 1.45
N ALA A 76 11.50 -6.10 1.12
CA ALA A 76 12.77 -6.21 0.42
C ALA A 76 12.53 -6.03 -1.09
N ASN A 77 13.32 -5.19 -1.71
CA ASN A 77 13.28 -4.91 -3.14
C ASN A 77 14.68 -4.89 -3.72
N VAL A 78 14.85 -5.49 -4.88
CA VAL A 78 16.09 -5.36 -5.68
C VAL A 78 15.87 -4.29 -6.72
N GLN A 79 16.64 -3.22 -6.64
CA GLN A 79 16.58 -2.12 -7.60
C GLN A 79 17.03 -2.61 -8.98
N ARG A 80 16.05 -2.89 -9.84
CA ARG A 80 16.31 -3.47 -11.19
C ARG A 80 16.52 -2.44 -12.27
N TYR A 81 16.08 -1.21 -12.04
CA TYR A 81 16.11 -0.14 -13.01
C TYR A 81 17.09 0.96 -12.60
N PRO A 82 17.77 1.59 -13.56
CA PRO A 82 18.60 2.75 -13.27
C PRO A 82 17.74 3.87 -12.61
N ILE A 83 18.40 4.69 -11.82
CA ILE A 83 17.81 5.84 -11.08
C ILE A 83 16.92 6.74 -11.96
N HIS A 84 17.05 6.65 -13.28
CA HIS A 84 16.29 7.43 -14.26
C HIS A 84 14.94 6.82 -14.68
N HIS A 85 14.56 5.64 -14.17
CA HIS A 85 13.24 5.09 -14.36
C HIS A 85 12.39 5.30 -13.09
N PRO A 86 11.80 6.50 -12.90
CA PRO A 86 11.24 6.91 -11.61
C PRO A 86 9.87 6.31 -11.29
N PHE A 87 9.32 5.41 -12.14
CA PHE A 87 7.88 5.20 -12.11
C PHE A 87 7.36 4.24 -11.05
N ALA A 88 7.97 3.09 -10.84
CA ALA A 88 7.38 2.12 -9.92
C ALA A 88 7.84 2.34 -8.48
N GLU A 89 9.15 2.35 -8.27
CA GLU A 89 9.72 2.37 -6.93
C GLU A 89 9.49 3.70 -6.22
N THR A 90 9.78 4.82 -6.89
CA THR A 90 9.62 6.14 -6.26
C THR A 90 8.18 6.45 -5.95
N LYS A 91 7.24 6.21 -6.88
CA LYS A 91 5.81 6.44 -6.63
C LYS A 91 5.26 5.54 -5.53
N PHE A 92 5.54 4.25 -5.57
CA PHE A 92 5.04 3.34 -4.55
C PHE A 92 5.62 3.69 -3.19
N TYR A 93 6.95 3.71 -3.07
CA TYR A 93 7.61 3.83 -1.78
C TYR A 93 7.56 5.24 -1.20
N ALA A 94 7.61 6.28 -2.00
CA ALA A 94 7.61 7.65 -1.51
C ALA A 94 6.20 8.29 -1.46
N GLU A 95 5.38 8.10 -2.49
CA GLU A 95 4.11 8.81 -2.64
C GLU A 95 2.93 7.98 -2.17
N SER A 96 2.76 6.76 -2.73
CA SER A 96 1.54 5.98 -2.51
C SER A 96 1.40 5.46 -1.08
N THR A 97 2.51 5.15 -0.41
CA THR A 97 2.50 4.68 0.98
C THR A 97 2.45 5.83 2.00
N ALA A 98 2.85 7.05 1.61
CA ALA A 98 3.03 8.18 2.53
C ALA A 98 1.77 8.60 3.27
N ALA A 99 0.58 8.37 2.69
CA ALA A 99 -0.70 8.67 3.35
C ALA A 99 -0.98 7.80 4.58
N TYR A 100 -0.38 6.62 4.67
CA TYR A 100 -0.74 5.59 5.65
C TYR A 100 0.41 5.14 6.53
N PHE A 101 1.64 5.29 6.05
CA PHE A 101 2.83 4.77 6.71
C PHE A 101 3.92 5.83 6.83
N GLU A 102 4.68 5.75 7.89
CA GLU A 102 6.02 6.30 7.98
C GLU A 102 6.97 5.28 7.36
N ARG A 103 7.84 5.73 6.46
CA ARG A 103 8.82 4.89 5.77
C ARG A 103 10.23 5.27 6.16
N SER A 104 11.04 4.27 6.42
CA SER A 104 12.50 4.36 6.49
C SER A 104 13.14 3.24 5.67
N GLU A 105 14.43 3.26 5.55
CA GLU A 105 15.20 2.16 4.92
C GLU A 105 16.13 1.56 5.96
N LEU A 106 16.27 0.24 5.90
CA LEU A 106 17.25 -0.44 6.74
C LEU A 106 18.66 -0.06 6.28
N PRO A 107 19.56 0.34 7.19
CA PRO A 107 20.94 0.62 6.80
C PRO A 107 21.61 -0.56 6.10
N VAL A 108 22.35 -0.29 5.03
CA VAL A 108 23.04 -1.33 4.24
C VAL A 108 23.98 -2.17 5.13
N SER A 109 24.56 -1.58 6.15
CA SER A 109 25.39 -2.28 7.14
C SER A 109 24.67 -3.37 7.96
N CYS A 110 23.34 -3.32 7.98
CA CYS A 110 22.51 -4.37 8.63
C CYS A 110 22.25 -5.57 7.71
N LEU A 111 22.59 -5.49 6.44
CA LEU A 111 22.42 -6.58 5.49
C LEU A 111 23.60 -7.57 5.58
N HIS A 112 23.37 -8.79 5.15
CA HIS A 112 24.46 -9.75 4.95
C HIS A 112 25.49 -9.17 3.97
N PRO A 113 26.80 -9.40 4.15
CA PRO A 113 27.85 -8.83 3.29
C PRO A 113 27.64 -9.00 1.80
N ASP A 114 27.07 -10.12 1.37
CA ASP A 114 26.78 -10.39 -0.05
C ASP A 114 25.76 -9.42 -0.67
N PHE A 115 24.95 -8.75 0.18
CA PHE A 115 23.92 -7.79 -0.22
C PHE A 115 24.28 -6.33 0.09
N GLN A 116 25.46 -6.08 0.64
CA GLN A 116 25.97 -4.72 0.94
C GLN A 116 26.55 -4.03 -0.29
N ARG A 117 25.95 -4.22 -1.45
CA ARG A 117 26.40 -3.58 -2.70
C ARG A 117 25.70 -2.24 -2.89
N THR A 118 26.34 -1.33 -3.61
CA THR A 118 25.78 -0.04 -4.01
C THR A 118 25.60 0.02 -5.52
N GLY A 119 24.49 0.58 -6.02
CA GLY A 119 24.22 0.72 -7.46
C GLY A 119 23.10 -0.18 -7.97
N ALA A 120 23.02 -0.37 -9.27
CA ALA A 120 22.01 -1.24 -9.88
C ALA A 120 22.16 -2.68 -9.36
N GLY A 121 21.06 -3.26 -8.91
CA GLY A 121 21.05 -4.58 -8.27
C GLY A 121 21.15 -4.55 -6.74
N ASN A 122 21.10 -3.36 -6.14
CA ASN A 122 21.01 -3.21 -4.68
C ASN A 122 19.77 -3.85 -4.13
N CYS A 123 19.95 -4.58 -3.02
CA CYS A 123 18.84 -4.94 -2.16
C CYS A 123 18.57 -3.79 -1.18
N VAL A 124 17.37 -3.25 -1.23
CA VAL A 124 16.88 -2.25 -0.28
C VAL A 124 15.76 -2.88 0.54
N ILE A 125 15.83 -2.75 1.85
CA ILE A 125 14.74 -3.14 2.74
C ILE A 125 14.04 -1.89 3.23
N HIS A 126 12.82 -1.69 2.77
CA HIS A 126 11.95 -0.62 3.22
C HIS A 126 11.22 -1.05 4.47
N VAL A 127 11.21 -0.18 5.45
CA VAL A 127 10.57 -0.37 6.76
C VAL A 127 9.39 0.58 6.85
N PHE A 128 8.19 0.04 7.08
CA PHE A 128 6.97 0.83 7.21
C PHE A 128 6.37 0.65 8.60
N ARG A 129 5.99 1.78 9.21
CA ARG A 129 5.21 1.83 10.43
C ARG A 129 3.88 2.52 10.16
N PRO A 130 2.74 1.93 10.58
CA PRO A 130 1.45 2.60 10.43
C PRO A 130 1.44 3.94 11.13
N LYS A 131 0.95 4.97 10.45
CA LYS A 131 0.70 6.27 11.08
C LYS A 131 -0.45 6.16 12.06
N SER A 132 -0.32 6.81 13.21
CA SER A 132 -1.42 6.88 14.19
C SER A 132 -2.65 7.54 13.56
N ARG A 133 -3.85 7.03 13.86
CA ARG A 133 -5.12 7.58 13.33
C ARG A 133 -5.37 9.05 13.73
N GLY A 134 -4.59 9.60 14.65
CA GLY A 134 -4.69 11.00 15.10
C GLY A 134 -4.11 12.02 14.13
N ASP A 135 -3.15 11.65 13.29
CA ASP A 135 -2.45 12.58 12.40
C ASP A 135 -3.25 13.00 11.14
N LYS A 136 -4.43 12.42 10.93
CA LYS A 136 -5.28 12.78 9.78
C LYS A 136 -6.00 14.13 9.91
N ARG A 137 -5.96 14.80 11.08
CA ARG A 137 -6.74 16.03 11.30
C ARG A 137 -6.10 17.32 10.76
N SER A 138 -4.87 17.30 10.25
CA SER A 138 -4.18 18.53 9.89
C SER A 138 -3.99 18.82 8.40
N ARG A 139 -4.48 17.99 7.47
CA ARG A 139 -4.33 18.24 6.02
C ARG A 139 -5.59 18.14 5.17
N ASP A 140 -6.76 17.86 5.76
CA ASP A 140 -8.04 17.82 5.00
C ASP A 140 -8.93 19.01 5.41
N THR A 141 -8.41 20.22 5.22
CA THR A 141 -9.14 21.46 5.47
C THR A 141 -9.20 22.29 4.21
N GLY A 142 -10.32 22.27 3.55
CA GLY A 142 -10.85 23.51 2.96
C GLY A 142 -11.09 23.54 1.45
N GLU A 143 -10.29 22.91 0.60
CA GLU A 143 -10.43 23.16 -0.85
C GLU A 143 -11.42 22.23 -1.58
N GLU A 144 -11.48 20.95 -1.26
CA GLU A 144 -12.41 20.03 -1.96
C GLU A 144 -13.90 20.23 -1.61
N LYS A 145 -14.21 20.77 -0.42
CA LYS A 145 -15.62 21.02 -0.02
C LYS A 145 -16.18 22.29 -0.64
N SER A 146 -15.35 23.28 -0.93
CA SER A 146 -15.77 24.52 -1.61
C SER A 146 -16.13 24.28 -3.06
N ASP A 147 -15.32 23.54 -3.80
CA ASP A 147 -15.53 23.24 -5.22
C ASP A 147 -16.76 22.36 -5.50
N LYS A 148 -17.00 21.34 -4.65
CA LYS A 148 -18.20 20.51 -4.77
C LYS A 148 -19.49 21.29 -4.45
N LYS A 149 -19.43 22.26 -3.52
CA LYS A 149 -20.59 23.09 -3.16
C LYS A 149 -20.90 24.12 -4.24
N GLU A 150 -19.88 24.65 -4.88
CA GLU A 150 -20.03 25.61 -5.98
C GLU A 150 -20.51 24.93 -7.28
N LYS A 151 -19.99 23.75 -7.63
CA LYS A 151 -20.51 22.94 -8.74
C LYS A 151 -21.99 22.59 -8.59
N ARG A 152 -22.41 22.12 -7.42
CA ARG A 152 -23.82 21.81 -7.14
C ARG A 152 -24.73 23.05 -7.20
N LYS A 153 -24.23 24.24 -6.83
CA LYS A 153 -25.00 25.50 -6.97
C LYS A 153 -25.16 25.92 -8.43
N LYS A 154 -24.13 25.73 -9.26
CA LYS A 154 -24.17 26.06 -10.70
C LYS A 154 -25.11 25.11 -11.46
N GLU A 155 -25.10 23.82 -11.15
CA GLU A 155 -26.03 22.84 -11.75
C GLU A 155 -27.50 23.13 -11.40
N LYS A 156 -27.81 23.40 -10.11
CA LYS A 156 -29.18 23.76 -9.71
C LYS A 156 -29.69 25.08 -10.31
N LYS A 157 -28.79 26.03 -10.60
CA LYS A 157 -29.17 27.27 -11.31
C LYS A 157 -29.48 27.01 -12.80
N LYS A 158 -28.75 26.10 -13.44
CA LYS A 158 -28.95 25.73 -14.84
C LYS A 158 -30.28 24.97 -15.00
N GLU A 159 -30.57 24.04 -14.13
CA GLU A 159 -31.82 23.28 -14.15
C GLU A 159 -33.07 24.14 -13.91
N LYS A 160 -32.96 25.16 -13.04
CA LYS A 160 -34.05 26.13 -12.82
C LYS A 160 -34.28 27.04 -14.02
N LYS A 161 -33.25 27.37 -14.78
CA LYS A 161 -33.37 28.20 -15.98
C LYS A 161 -34.03 27.43 -17.11
N GLU A 162 -33.65 26.19 -17.34
CA GLU A 162 -34.25 25.32 -18.36
C GLU A 162 -35.73 24.98 -18.06
N LYS A 163 -36.11 24.84 -16.77
CA LYS A 163 -37.51 24.65 -16.39
C LYS A 163 -38.36 25.89 -16.56
N LYS A 164 -37.80 27.10 -16.52
CA LYS A 164 -38.52 28.33 -16.80
C LYS A 164 -38.76 28.53 -18.31
N GLU A 165 -37.75 28.26 -19.11
CA GLU A 165 -37.85 28.40 -20.58
C GLU A 165 -38.82 27.40 -21.24
N LYS A 166 -39.02 26.24 -20.58
CA LYS A 166 -40.01 25.23 -21.01
C LYS A 166 -41.45 25.51 -20.57
N LYS A 167 -41.69 26.52 -19.70
CA LYS A 167 -43.06 26.91 -19.29
C LYS A 167 -43.59 28.15 -20.03
N GLU A 168 -42.73 28.83 -20.80
CA GLU A 168 -43.09 29.99 -21.56
C GLU A 168 -43.24 29.72 -23.06
N LYS A 169 -43.20 28.43 -23.45
CA LYS A 169 -43.56 27.91 -24.76
C LYS A 169 -44.80 27.03 -24.67
#